data_ee99128c6cbdf48364678eedbedfd52f
#
_entry.id   ee99128c6cbdf48364678eedbedfd52f
#
_cell.length_a   1.000
_cell.length_b   1.000
_cell.length_c   1.000
_cell.angle_alpha   90.00
_cell.angle_beta   90.00
_cell.angle_gamma   90.00
#
_symmetry.space_group_name_H-M   'P 1'
#
loop_
_entity.id
_entity.type
_entity.pdbx_description
1 polymer ?
#
loop_
_entity_poly.entity_id
_entity_poly.type
_entity_poly.pdbx_seq_one_letter_code
_entity_poly.pdbx_strand_id
1 'polypeptide(L)'
;MPIDDYSAAAQKIADFLKTLTHVGGLRLKFRITAGPGAADPAGLEAREIYVELAGPDAGLLTQRGGELLRALEHVAAKVLRLENEEHDKISFDAENFKALRARELKLAAETAAERVKSTGQPYSFAPMSSRERRMLHLAFRAYPDLETASTGEGLRRYVVAYPKGYDHRDSGPRQERFSGRRR
;
A
#
# COMPACT_ATOMS: atom_id res chain seq x y z
N MET A 1 -11.23 11.73 14.53
CA MET A 1 -12.11 11.28 15.65
C MET A 1 -12.24 9.77 15.59
N PRO A 2 -12.35 9.03 16.70
CA PRO A 2 -12.71 7.62 16.62
C PRO A 2 -14.06 7.46 15.91
N ILE A 3 -14.30 6.30 15.30
CA ILE A 3 -15.62 5.98 14.76
C ILE A 3 -16.55 5.77 15.96
N ASP A 4 -17.47 6.70 16.16
CA ASP A 4 -18.32 6.72 17.37
C ASP A 4 -19.32 5.55 17.42
N ASP A 5 -19.75 5.05 16.25
CA ASP A 5 -20.66 3.92 16.12
C ASP A 5 -20.17 2.97 15.02
N TYR A 6 -19.51 1.90 15.43
CA TYR A 6 -19.01 0.86 14.53
C TYR A 6 -20.13 0.12 13.78
N SER A 7 -21.29 -0.04 14.40
CA SER A 7 -22.43 -0.71 13.77
C SER A 7 -23.01 0.13 12.64
N ALA A 8 -23.23 1.41 12.87
CA ALA A 8 -23.72 2.33 11.86
C ALA A 8 -22.70 2.51 10.73
N ALA A 9 -21.40 2.57 11.04
CA ALA A 9 -20.34 2.65 10.05
C ALA A 9 -20.27 1.38 9.18
N ALA A 10 -20.32 0.21 9.79
CA ALA A 10 -20.35 -1.07 9.08
C ALA A 10 -21.58 -1.19 8.17
N GLN A 11 -22.75 -0.72 8.63
CA GLN A 11 -23.97 -0.72 7.83
C GLN A 11 -23.84 0.18 6.59
N LYS A 12 -23.30 1.40 6.74
CA LYS A 12 -23.06 2.29 5.58
C LYS A 12 -22.13 1.67 4.54
N ILE A 13 -21.08 0.98 4.99
CA ILE A 13 -20.17 0.27 4.09
C ILE A 13 -20.88 -0.91 3.43
N ALA A 14 -21.69 -1.67 4.19
CA ALA A 14 -22.46 -2.76 3.62
C ALA A 14 -23.42 -2.29 2.53
N ASP A 15 -24.10 -1.17 2.73
CA ASP A 15 -25.03 -0.61 1.73
C ASP A 15 -24.29 -0.08 0.48
N PHE A 16 -23.13 0.54 0.69
CA PHE A 16 -22.23 0.90 -0.43
C PHE A 16 -21.80 -0.34 -1.23
N LEU A 17 -21.37 -1.41 -0.58
CA LEU A 17 -20.95 -2.64 -1.25
C LEU A 17 -22.13 -3.36 -1.92
N LYS A 18 -23.32 -3.36 -1.33
CA LYS A 18 -24.54 -3.88 -1.97
C LYS A 18 -24.86 -3.12 -3.26
N THR A 19 -24.69 -1.81 -3.28
CA THR A 19 -24.88 -1.00 -4.50
C THR A 19 -23.91 -1.45 -5.59
N LEU A 20 -22.64 -1.67 -5.27
CA LEU A 20 -21.64 -2.16 -6.23
C LEU A 20 -21.96 -3.56 -6.75
N THR A 21 -22.45 -4.45 -5.90
CA THR A 21 -22.76 -5.84 -6.28
C THR A 21 -24.06 -5.94 -7.05
N HIS A 22 -25.12 -5.23 -6.65
CA HIS A 22 -26.43 -5.33 -7.30
C HIS A 22 -26.57 -4.42 -8.51
N VAL A 23 -26.16 -3.16 -8.40
CA VAL A 23 -26.29 -2.17 -9.49
C VAL A 23 -25.08 -2.22 -10.41
N GLY A 24 -23.87 -2.34 -9.85
CA GLY A 24 -22.63 -2.42 -10.61
C GLY A 24 -22.34 -3.79 -11.21
N GLY A 25 -23.13 -4.82 -10.88
CA GLY A 25 -23.02 -6.17 -11.43
C GLY A 25 -21.78 -6.94 -11.00
N LEU A 26 -21.05 -6.48 -9.98
CA LEU A 26 -19.87 -7.19 -9.45
C LEU A 26 -20.31 -8.39 -8.61
N ARG A 27 -19.80 -9.57 -8.96
CA ARG A 27 -20.09 -10.83 -8.24
C ARG A 27 -19.16 -11.01 -7.05
N LEU A 28 -19.35 -10.18 -6.03
CA LEU A 28 -18.58 -10.17 -4.81
C LEU A 28 -19.43 -10.55 -3.60
N LYS A 29 -18.82 -11.24 -2.67
CA LYS A 29 -19.27 -11.43 -1.28
C LYS A 29 -18.36 -10.63 -0.38
N PHE A 30 -18.88 -10.16 0.74
CA PHE A 30 -18.08 -9.41 1.69
C PHE A 30 -18.37 -9.80 3.13
N ARG A 31 -17.37 -9.66 3.98
CA ARG A 31 -17.49 -9.74 5.43
C ARG A 31 -16.87 -8.49 6.02
N ILE A 32 -17.56 -7.88 6.97
CA ILE A 32 -17.11 -6.65 7.64
C ILE A 32 -16.83 -7.00 9.10
N THR A 33 -15.63 -6.67 9.57
CA THR A 33 -15.25 -6.70 10.99
C THR A 33 -15.05 -5.26 11.43
N ALA A 34 -15.74 -4.82 12.47
CA ALA A 34 -15.67 -3.47 12.99
C ALA A 34 -15.32 -3.47 14.48
N GLY A 35 -14.45 -2.57 14.89
CA GLY A 35 -13.97 -2.42 16.26
C GLY A 35 -12.50 -2.02 16.28
N PRO A 36 -11.95 -1.62 17.45
CA PRO A 36 -10.55 -1.25 17.59
C PRO A 36 -9.62 -2.39 17.15
N GLY A 37 -8.67 -2.09 16.23
CA GLY A 37 -7.73 -3.07 15.74
C GLY A 37 -8.34 -4.18 14.87
N ALA A 38 -9.46 -3.91 14.20
CA ALA A 38 -10.21 -4.89 13.41
C ALA A 38 -9.32 -5.75 12.51
N ALA A 39 -9.30 -7.07 12.77
CA ALA A 39 -8.56 -8.10 12.04
C ALA A 39 -7.06 -7.78 11.78
N ASP A 40 -6.40 -7.06 12.69
CA ASP A 40 -4.96 -6.80 12.63
C ASP A 40 -4.19 -7.56 13.73
N PRO A 41 -3.85 -8.83 13.50
CA PRO A 41 -3.14 -9.65 14.48
C PRO A 41 -1.72 -9.16 14.78
N ALA A 42 -1.14 -8.34 13.90
CA ALA A 42 0.20 -7.81 14.06
C ALA A 42 0.24 -6.45 14.74
N GLY A 43 -0.92 -5.78 14.95
CA GLY A 43 -1.01 -4.46 15.54
C GLY A 43 -0.27 -3.36 14.76
N LEU A 44 -0.06 -3.58 13.46
CA LEU A 44 0.70 -2.67 12.60
C LEU A 44 -0.17 -1.55 12.01
N GLU A 45 -1.49 -1.71 12.09
CA GLU A 45 -2.46 -0.82 11.49
C GLU A 45 -3.46 -0.33 12.52
N ALA A 46 -3.76 0.96 12.48
CA ALA A 46 -4.79 1.57 13.33
C ALA A 46 -6.19 1.42 12.73
N ARG A 47 -6.47 0.27 12.09
CA ARG A 47 -7.77 0.07 11.44
C ARG A 47 -8.87 -0.25 12.46
N GLU A 48 -10.01 0.34 12.22
CA GLU A 48 -11.22 0.17 13.02
C GLU A 48 -12.31 -0.60 12.24
N ILE A 49 -12.20 -0.66 10.91
CA ILE A 49 -13.07 -1.43 10.03
C ILE A 49 -12.23 -2.20 9.02
N TYR A 50 -12.46 -3.50 8.97
CA TYR A 50 -11.83 -4.40 8.01
C TYR A 50 -12.89 -5.09 7.14
N VAL A 51 -12.72 -5.02 5.83
CA VAL A 51 -13.64 -5.58 4.84
C VAL A 51 -12.91 -6.63 4.01
N GLU A 52 -13.29 -7.87 4.15
CA GLU A 52 -12.85 -8.95 3.27
C GLU A 52 -13.79 -9.09 2.09
N LEU A 53 -13.22 -9.12 0.91
CA LEU A 53 -13.92 -9.31 -0.36
C LEU A 53 -13.52 -10.64 -0.99
N ALA A 54 -14.51 -11.41 -1.42
CA ALA A 54 -14.31 -12.70 -2.08
C ALA A 54 -15.35 -12.88 -3.19
N GLY A 55 -15.11 -13.81 -4.09
CA GLY A 55 -16.07 -14.14 -5.16
C GLY A 55 -15.42 -14.17 -6.53
N PRO A 56 -16.21 -14.49 -7.57
CA PRO A 56 -15.68 -14.67 -8.94
C PRO A 56 -14.94 -13.44 -9.48
N ASP A 57 -15.32 -12.23 -9.06
CA ASP A 57 -14.72 -10.98 -9.52
C ASP A 57 -13.69 -10.40 -8.55
N ALA A 58 -13.33 -11.13 -7.46
CA ALA A 58 -12.34 -10.68 -6.49
C ALA A 58 -10.95 -10.45 -7.12
N GLY A 59 -10.56 -11.26 -8.11
CA GLY A 59 -9.31 -11.08 -8.84
C GLY A 59 -9.20 -9.72 -9.57
N LEU A 60 -10.31 -9.06 -9.91
CA LEU A 60 -10.28 -7.72 -10.49
C LEU A 60 -9.76 -6.68 -9.49
N LEU A 61 -10.03 -6.90 -8.20
CA LEU A 61 -9.66 -5.97 -7.11
C LEU A 61 -8.15 -5.97 -6.85
N THR A 62 -7.48 -7.09 -7.12
CA THR A 62 -6.05 -7.29 -6.84
C THR A 62 -5.16 -6.92 -8.02
N GLN A 63 -5.74 -6.73 -9.22
CA GLN A 63 -5.00 -6.32 -10.42
C GLN A 63 -4.32 -4.97 -10.24
N ARG A 64 -3.28 -4.72 -11.03
CA ARG A 64 -2.49 -3.48 -11.01
C ARG A 64 -2.02 -3.10 -9.59
N GLY A 65 -1.61 -4.10 -8.82
CA GLY A 65 -1.16 -3.88 -7.44
C GLY A 65 -2.28 -3.43 -6.49
N GLY A 66 -3.54 -3.83 -6.75
CA GLY A 66 -4.69 -3.51 -5.90
C GLY A 66 -5.22 -2.07 -6.08
N GLU A 67 -5.11 -1.52 -7.28
CA GLU A 67 -5.59 -0.15 -7.56
C GLU A 67 -7.09 0.00 -7.27
N LEU A 68 -7.91 -0.94 -7.75
CA LEU A 68 -9.35 -0.92 -7.52
C LEU A 68 -9.69 -1.11 -6.04
N LEU A 69 -8.95 -1.97 -5.35
CA LEU A 69 -9.12 -2.19 -3.91
C LEU A 69 -8.89 -0.89 -3.12
N ARG A 70 -7.82 -0.15 -3.44
CA ARG A 70 -7.55 1.16 -2.84
C ARG A 70 -8.59 2.22 -3.20
N ALA A 71 -9.12 2.19 -4.43
CA ALA A 71 -10.20 3.08 -4.83
C ALA A 71 -11.47 2.83 -3.99
N LEU A 72 -11.81 1.56 -3.74
CA LEU A 72 -12.93 1.21 -2.86
C LEU A 72 -12.70 1.69 -1.42
N GLU A 73 -11.49 1.52 -0.88
CA GLU A 73 -11.14 2.07 0.45
C GLU A 73 -11.37 3.58 0.50
N HIS A 74 -10.88 4.30 -0.51
CA HIS A 74 -11.03 5.75 -0.57
C HIS A 74 -12.49 6.19 -0.63
N VAL A 75 -13.31 5.53 -1.47
CA VAL A 75 -14.75 5.84 -1.56
C VAL A 75 -15.45 5.50 -0.25
N ALA A 76 -15.14 4.35 0.38
CA ALA A 76 -15.71 3.98 1.67
C ALA A 76 -15.37 4.99 2.79
N ALA A 77 -14.14 5.51 2.81
CA ALA A 77 -13.75 6.58 3.72
C ALA A 77 -14.61 7.84 3.51
N LYS A 78 -14.88 8.22 2.25
CA LYS A 78 -15.76 9.36 1.93
C LYS A 78 -17.22 9.10 2.30
N VAL A 79 -17.72 7.87 2.11
CA VAL A 79 -19.09 7.46 2.57
C VAL A 79 -19.21 7.64 4.09
N LEU A 80 -18.19 7.33 4.84
CA LEU A 80 -18.14 7.54 6.29
C LEU A 80 -17.78 8.97 6.71
N ARG A 81 -17.45 9.86 5.75
CA ARG A 81 -17.01 11.24 6.00
C ARG A 81 -15.75 11.34 6.85
N LEU A 82 -14.83 10.37 6.69
CA LEU A 82 -13.55 10.41 7.37
C LEU A 82 -12.64 11.46 6.74
N GLU A 83 -11.88 12.15 7.59
CA GLU A 83 -10.82 13.05 7.15
C GLU A 83 -9.66 12.26 6.53
N ASN A 84 -8.81 12.93 5.73
CA ASN A 84 -7.73 12.26 5.01
C ASN A 84 -6.75 11.51 5.94
N GLU A 85 -6.55 12.02 7.15
CA GLU A 85 -5.69 11.43 8.18
C GLU A 85 -6.30 10.16 8.81
N GLU A 86 -7.60 9.97 8.66
CA GLU A 86 -8.37 8.88 9.22
C GLU A 86 -8.64 7.75 8.22
N HIS A 87 -8.20 7.87 6.98
CA HIS A 87 -8.44 6.86 5.94
C HIS A 87 -7.82 5.50 6.31
N ASP A 88 -6.77 5.48 7.13
CA ASP A 88 -6.14 4.24 7.61
C ASP A 88 -7.04 3.43 8.55
N LYS A 89 -8.13 4.02 9.05
CA LYS A 89 -9.11 3.32 9.89
C LYS A 89 -9.93 2.27 9.13
N ILE A 90 -10.00 2.39 7.79
CA ILE A 90 -10.69 1.43 6.94
C ILE A 90 -9.67 0.66 6.11
N SER A 91 -9.84 -0.65 6.06
CA SER A 91 -9.00 -1.51 5.25
C SER A 91 -9.86 -2.53 4.50
N PHE A 92 -9.70 -2.56 3.18
CA PHE A 92 -10.30 -3.59 2.32
C PHE A 92 -9.24 -4.60 1.92
N ASP A 93 -9.57 -5.87 1.90
CA ASP A 93 -8.70 -6.92 1.38
C ASP A 93 -9.49 -7.88 0.49
N ALA A 94 -8.81 -8.51 -0.44
CA ALA A 94 -9.37 -9.52 -1.31
C ALA A 94 -8.35 -10.65 -1.46
N GLU A 95 -8.77 -11.89 -1.20
CA GLU A 95 -7.93 -13.08 -1.38
C GLU A 95 -6.57 -13.02 -0.67
N ASN A 96 -6.51 -12.40 0.52
CA ASN A 96 -5.27 -12.16 1.27
C ASN A 96 -4.22 -11.34 0.51
N PHE A 97 -4.65 -10.51 -0.45
CA PHE A 97 -3.74 -9.70 -1.28
C PHE A 97 -2.76 -8.88 -0.44
N LYS A 98 -3.24 -8.23 0.63
CA LYS A 98 -2.38 -7.40 1.48
C LYS A 98 -1.31 -8.21 2.21
N ALA A 99 -1.65 -9.41 2.68
CA ALA A 99 -0.69 -10.29 3.35
C ALA A 99 0.36 -10.83 2.38
N LEU A 100 -0.05 -11.22 1.17
CA LEU A 100 0.85 -11.63 0.10
C LEU A 100 1.78 -10.49 -0.30
N ARG A 101 1.21 -9.30 -0.49
CA ARG A 101 1.99 -8.11 -0.85
C ARG A 101 3.00 -7.72 0.22
N ALA A 102 2.65 -7.83 1.50
CA ALA A 102 3.58 -7.59 2.59
C ALA A 102 4.78 -8.57 2.57
N ARG A 103 4.53 -9.85 2.26
CA ARG A 103 5.59 -10.86 2.11
C ARG A 103 6.50 -10.55 0.91
N GLU A 104 5.92 -10.18 -0.23
CA GLU A 104 6.69 -9.76 -1.41
C GLU A 104 7.60 -8.56 -1.12
N LEU A 105 7.08 -7.55 -0.44
CA LEU A 105 7.84 -6.36 -0.06
C LEU A 105 8.97 -6.69 0.91
N LYS A 106 8.72 -7.61 1.86
CA LYS A 106 9.77 -8.08 2.77
C LYS A 106 10.90 -8.78 2.01
N LEU A 107 10.58 -9.71 1.12
CA LEU A 107 11.57 -10.41 0.29
C LEU A 107 12.31 -9.44 -0.64
N ALA A 108 11.61 -8.48 -1.24
CA ALA A 108 12.22 -7.44 -2.05
C ALA A 108 13.19 -6.56 -1.23
N ALA A 109 12.86 -6.26 0.03
CA ALA A 109 13.75 -5.54 0.93
C ALA A 109 15.02 -6.35 1.25
N GLU A 110 14.90 -7.64 1.51
CA GLU A 110 16.04 -8.56 1.74
C GLU A 110 16.98 -8.59 0.54
N THR A 111 16.43 -8.83 -0.67
CA THR A 111 17.19 -8.84 -1.93
C THR A 111 17.87 -7.51 -2.21
N ALA A 112 17.15 -6.39 -2.00
CA ALA A 112 17.70 -5.06 -2.19
C ALA A 112 18.82 -4.76 -1.18
N ALA A 113 18.66 -5.17 0.08
CA ALA A 113 19.68 -4.99 1.11
C ALA A 113 20.99 -5.73 0.77
N GLU A 114 20.89 -6.99 0.32
CA GLU A 114 22.05 -7.75 -0.14
C GLU A 114 22.74 -7.08 -1.33
N ARG A 115 21.95 -6.59 -2.30
CA ARG A 115 22.49 -5.90 -3.46
C ARG A 115 23.19 -4.60 -3.10
N VAL A 116 22.58 -3.76 -2.24
CA VAL A 116 23.21 -2.50 -1.79
C VAL A 116 24.50 -2.78 -1.03
N LYS A 117 24.51 -3.81 -0.15
CA LYS A 117 25.71 -4.20 0.60
C LYS A 117 26.84 -4.71 -0.30
N SER A 118 26.52 -5.51 -1.31
CA SER A 118 27.51 -6.09 -2.21
C SER A 118 28.07 -5.10 -3.24
N THR A 119 27.25 -4.17 -3.71
CA THR A 119 27.63 -3.24 -4.78
C THR A 119 28.06 -1.85 -4.28
N GLY A 120 27.66 -1.48 -3.05
CA GLY A 120 27.81 -0.11 -2.54
C GLY A 120 26.95 0.92 -3.28
N GLN A 121 26.04 0.48 -4.17
CA GLN A 121 25.21 1.36 -4.99
C GLN A 121 23.78 1.43 -4.48
N PRO A 122 23.11 2.58 -4.59
CA PRO A 122 21.70 2.72 -4.22
C PRO A 122 20.80 1.79 -5.02
N TYR A 123 19.72 1.32 -4.38
CA TYR A 123 18.68 0.53 -5.03
C TYR A 123 17.34 1.26 -4.98
N SER A 124 16.73 1.50 -6.15
CA SER A 124 15.44 2.15 -6.29
C SER A 124 14.34 1.10 -6.49
N PHE A 125 13.31 1.17 -5.67
CA PHE A 125 12.10 0.37 -5.84
C PHE A 125 11.17 0.99 -6.88
N ALA A 126 10.20 0.23 -7.36
CA ALA A 126 9.12 0.77 -8.18
C ALA A 126 8.23 1.71 -7.35
N PRO A 127 7.51 2.66 -7.99
CA PRO A 127 6.52 3.48 -7.31
C PRO A 127 5.47 2.65 -6.57
N MET A 128 5.13 3.09 -5.36
CA MET A 128 4.22 2.35 -4.48
C MET A 128 3.47 3.27 -3.52
N SER A 129 2.41 2.75 -2.90
CA SER A 129 1.59 3.48 -1.94
C SER A 129 2.36 3.89 -0.68
N SER A 130 1.85 4.86 0.07
CA SER A 130 2.45 5.34 1.34
C SER A 130 2.60 4.21 2.35
N ARG A 131 1.62 3.31 2.42
CA ARG A 131 1.64 2.13 3.27
C ARG A 131 2.76 1.17 2.90
N GLU A 132 2.91 0.84 1.61
CA GLU A 132 3.98 -0.04 1.14
C GLU A 132 5.36 0.57 1.39
N ARG A 133 5.51 1.89 1.18
CA ARG A 133 6.76 2.59 1.49
C ARG A 133 7.10 2.51 2.99
N ARG A 134 6.09 2.66 3.86
CA ARG A 134 6.27 2.48 5.31
C ARG A 134 6.70 1.06 5.65
N MET A 135 6.11 0.03 5.01
CA MET A 135 6.52 -1.36 5.21
C MET A 135 7.98 -1.59 4.84
N LEU A 136 8.45 -1.04 3.71
CA LEU A 136 9.86 -1.11 3.33
C LEU A 136 10.76 -0.41 4.35
N HIS A 137 10.43 0.81 4.78
CA HIS A 137 11.20 1.51 5.81
C HIS A 137 11.30 0.70 7.10
N LEU A 138 10.23 0.03 7.51
CA LEU A 138 10.22 -0.84 8.68
C LEU A 138 11.08 -2.11 8.46
N ALA A 139 11.00 -2.74 7.28
CA ALA A 139 11.80 -3.90 6.95
C ALA A 139 13.31 -3.57 6.97
N PHE A 140 13.69 -2.39 6.48
CA PHE A 140 15.09 -1.95 6.49
C PHE A 140 15.66 -1.63 7.88
N ARG A 141 14.84 -1.51 8.92
CA ARG A 141 15.36 -1.39 10.31
C ARG A 141 16.20 -2.60 10.74
N ALA A 142 16.00 -3.76 10.12
CA ALA A 142 16.84 -4.94 10.34
C ALA A 142 18.27 -4.80 9.78
N TYR A 143 18.55 -3.76 9.01
CA TYR A 143 19.83 -3.53 8.32
C TYR A 143 20.45 -2.19 8.76
N PRO A 144 21.16 -2.13 9.90
CA PRO A 144 21.66 -0.88 10.46
C PRO A 144 22.73 -0.17 9.61
N ASP A 145 23.30 -0.89 8.65
CA ASP A 145 24.30 -0.37 7.68
C ASP A 145 23.65 0.29 6.46
N LEU A 146 22.33 0.29 6.37
CA LEU A 146 21.57 0.84 5.27
C LEU A 146 20.61 1.92 5.75
N GLU A 147 20.36 2.88 4.86
CA GLU A 147 19.38 3.95 5.06
C GLU A 147 18.35 3.91 3.93
N THR A 148 17.16 4.40 4.18
CA THR A 148 16.10 4.47 3.17
C THR A 148 15.46 5.84 3.12
N ALA A 149 15.19 6.34 1.92
CA ALA A 149 14.47 7.58 1.71
C ALA A 149 13.31 7.38 0.71
N SER A 150 12.21 8.11 0.93
CA SER A 150 11.10 8.18 -0.02
C SER A 150 11.31 9.34 -0.97
N THR A 151 11.41 9.06 -2.28
CA THR A 151 11.72 10.00 -3.35
C THR A 151 10.56 10.09 -4.34
N GLY A 152 10.39 11.23 -5.00
CA GLY A 152 9.32 11.49 -5.96
C GLY A 152 8.04 12.01 -5.31
N GLU A 153 6.99 12.24 -6.12
CA GLU A 153 5.74 12.85 -5.69
C GLU A 153 4.52 12.05 -6.16
N GLY A 154 3.43 12.15 -5.41
CA GLY A 154 2.15 11.55 -5.73
C GLY A 154 2.25 10.05 -6.03
N LEU A 155 1.69 9.62 -7.15
CA LEU A 155 1.66 8.22 -7.59
C LEU A 155 3.02 7.71 -8.09
N ARG A 156 3.99 8.59 -8.34
CA ARG A 156 5.35 8.23 -8.75
C ARG A 156 6.33 8.13 -7.60
N ARG A 157 5.85 8.26 -6.37
CA ARG A 157 6.70 8.23 -5.18
C ARG A 157 7.14 6.80 -4.86
N TYR A 158 8.44 6.61 -4.62
CA TYR A 158 9.08 5.31 -4.39
C TYR A 158 10.09 5.38 -3.24
N VAL A 159 10.62 4.24 -2.85
CA VAL A 159 11.69 4.13 -1.85
C VAL A 159 13.01 3.89 -2.55
N VAL A 160 14.06 4.48 -2.02
CA VAL A 160 15.44 4.17 -2.38
C VAL A 160 16.18 3.72 -1.12
N ALA A 161 16.92 2.60 -1.23
CA ALA A 161 17.82 2.12 -0.19
C ALA A 161 19.25 2.53 -0.54
N TYR A 162 20.00 3.03 0.45
CA TYR A 162 21.36 3.52 0.32
C TYR A 162 22.28 2.83 1.32
N PRO A 163 23.58 2.70 1.03
CA PRO A 163 24.59 2.47 2.07
C PRO A 163 24.55 3.62 3.10
N LYS A 164 24.75 3.32 4.35
CA LYS A 164 24.81 4.35 5.39
C LYS A 164 25.94 5.34 5.12
N GLY A 165 25.62 6.64 5.21
CA GLY A 165 26.57 7.72 4.90
C GLY A 165 26.80 7.93 3.39
N TYR A 166 25.90 7.44 2.54
CA TYR A 166 25.98 7.67 1.09
C TYR A 166 25.87 9.15 0.77
N ASP A 167 26.84 9.67 -0.02
CA ASP A 167 26.81 11.07 -0.46
C ASP A 167 25.75 11.27 -1.57
N HIS A 168 24.63 11.87 -1.23
CA HIS A 168 23.53 12.15 -2.16
C HIS A 168 23.87 13.17 -3.26
N ARG A 169 25.03 13.84 -3.18
CA ARG A 169 25.43 14.85 -4.18
C ARG A 169 25.79 14.23 -5.53
N ASP A 170 26.12 12.95 -5.54
CA ASP A 170 26.51 12.21 -6.77
C ASP A 170 25.32 11.53 -7.48
N SER A 171 24.12 11.58 -6.89
CA SER A 171 22.90 10.94 -7.41
C SER A 171 21.96 11.89 -8.18
N GLY A 172 22.52 12.85 -8.91
CA GLY A 172 21.77 13.58 -9.93
C GLY A 172 21.19 12.59 -10.96
N PRO A 173 19.95 12.79 -11.47
CA PRO A 173 19.39 11.91 -12.47
C PRO A 173 20.36 11.88 -13.67
N ARG A 174 21.01 10.74 -13.92
CA ARG A 174 21.66 10.47 -15.20
C ARG A 174 20.56 10.54 -16.26
N GLN A 175 20.33 11.72 -16.80
CA GLN A 175 19.64 11.85 -18.06
C GLN A 175 20.49 11.10 -19.09
N GLU A 176 20.05 9.92 -19.48
CA GLU A 176 20.53 9.30 -20.71
C GLU A 176 20.25 10.30 -21.84
N ARG A 177 21.30 11.02 -22.22
CA ARG A 177 21.29 11.81 -23.45
C ARG A 177 21.20 10.81 -24.60
N PHE A 178 19.97 10.57 -25.05
CA PHE A 178 19.75 10.00 -26.36
C PHE A 178 20.40 10.95 -27.38
N SER A 179 21.66 10.68 -27.72
CA SER A 179 22.31 11.29 -28.87
C SER A 179 21.72 10.70 -30.14
N GLY A 180 20.61 11.30 -30.58
CA GLY A 180 20.05 11.03 -31.88
C GLY A 180 21.08 11.43 -32.97
N ARG A 181 21.83 10.48 -33.46
CA ARG A 181 22.55 10.63 -34.73
C ARG A 181 21.49 10.69 -35.84
N ARG A 182 21.25 11.90 -36.33
CA ARG A 182 20.64 12.08 -37.65
C ARG A 182 21.69 11.66 -38.73
N ARG A 183 21.27 10.77 -39.55
CA ARG A 183 21.73 10.64 -40.94
C ARG A 183 20.53 10.69 -41.83
#